data_5661f10c4d679288abf1e7f3daf62ba8
#
_entry.id   5661f10c4d679288abf1e7f3daf62ba8
#
_cell.length_a   1.000
_cell.length_b   1.000
_cell.length_c   1.000
_cell.angle_alpha   90.00
_cell.angle_beta   90.00
_cell.angle_gamma   90.00
#
_symmetry.space_group_name_H-M   'P 1'
#
loop_
_entity.id
_entity.type
_entity.pdbx_description
1 polymer ?
#
loop_
_entity_poly.entity_id
_entity_poly.type
_entity_poly.pdbx_seq_one_letter_code
_entity_poly.pdbx_strand_id
1 'polypeptide(L)'
;MVVGFDGKRAVLNNTGLGNYSRVLVQSLAENNPRSQFILYTPKLVDNPNLRTVMRYSNVHIKTPRKAIIGSYWRSVHGMMSDAHHNRVNIFHGLSGELPLDIRRSDIPSVVTVHDLIFLRFPQYYNFIDRKIYDFKARKACVNANRIIAISECTKRDIVHFYGIDPEKIDVAYQGCNQIFHEEVTQAQIDKVRSKYDLPHNFIVCVGTVEERKNALLAVKALADIDDKEVKLVLIGHHTKYFDKIKAFVHANGLRHRVVCLSRVRYKHLPVIYHMARASVYPSRYEGFGLPVLESQSCGTPVIAAKGSCLEEAGGKAAIYVDPDSVEQMTAALNTVLGDSARHEQMVKDGLENAAKFNNDAMAQRMMEIYRNVLNSI
;
A
#
# COMPACT_ATOMS: atom_id res chain seq x y z
N MET A 1 -21.11 6.48 -17.26
CA MET A 1 -21.21 6.72 -15.81
C MET A 1 -20.23 7.83 -15.42
N VAL A 2 -20.64 8.73 -14.51
CA VAL A 2 -19.77 9.78 -13.95
C VAL A 2 -19.45 9.39 -12.50
N VAL A 3 -18.17 9.19 -12.19
CA VAL A 3 -17.69 8.84 -10.86
C VAL A 3 -16.97 10.04 -10.25
N GLY A 4 -17.45 10.50 -9.09
CA GLY A 4 -16.79 11.55 -8.31
C GLY A 4 -15.89 10.96 -7.23
N PHE A 5 -14.70 11.51 -7.05
CA PHE A 5 -13.76 11.07 -6.01
C PHE A 5 -13.39 12.18 -5.05
N ASP A 6 -13.23 11.87 -3.78
CA ASP A 6 -12.40 12.69 -2.91
C ASP A 6 -10.92 12.58 -3.36
N GLY A 7 -10.54 13.49 -4.25
CA GLY A 7 -9.26 13.50 -4.94
C GLY A 7 -8.09 14.09 -4.13
N LYS A 8 -8.33 14.54 -2.89
CA LYS A 8 -7.27 15.20 -2.08
C LYS A 8 -5.99 14.36 -2.02
N ARG A 9 -6.10 13.05 -1.79
CA ARG A 9 -4.92 12.17 -1.70
C ARG A 9 -4.24 11.99 -3.05
N ALA A 10 -4.99 11.82 -4.13
CA ALA A 10 -4.43 11.71 -5.48
C ALA A 10 -3.61 12.95 -5.86
N VAL A 11 -4.11 14.15 -5.52
CA VAL A 11 -3.52 15.43 -5.93
C VAL A 11 -2.39 15.88 -4.99
N LEU A 12 -2.59 15.79 -3.66
CA LEU A 12 -1.71 16.43 -2.67
C LEU A 12 -0.75 15.47 -1.96
N ASN A 13 -0.91 14.15 -2.11
CA ASN A 13 -0.16 13.17 -1.33
C ASN A 13 0.76 12.33 -2.23
N ASN A 14 2.04 12.19 -1.82
CA ASN A 14 3.05 11.43 -2.54
C ASN A 14 3.45 10.11 -1.82
N THR A 15 2.68 9.71 -0.79
CA THR A 15 2.85 8.43 -0.08
C THR A 15 1.94 7.34 -0.65
N GLY A 16 1.88 6.18 -0.01
CA GLY A 16 1.10 5.02 -0.44
C GLY A 16 -0.37 5.33 -0.78
N LEU A 17 -1.07 6.14 0.06
CA LEU A 17 -2.47 6.52 -0.19
C LEU A 17 -2.65 7.35 -1.47
N GLY A 18 -1.71 8.28 -1.73
CA GLY A 18 -1.73 9.06 -2.97
C GLY A 18 -1.42 8.20 -4.18
N ASN A 19 -0.49 7.25 -4.06
CA ASN A 19 -0.15 6.32 -5.12
C ASN A 19 -1.34 5.41 -5.45
N TYR A 20 -1.95 4.78 -4.45
CA TYR A 20 -3.19 4.00 -4.63
C TYR A 20 -4.27 4.79 -5.37
N SER A 21 -4.54 6.02 -4.91
CA SER A 21 -5.58 6.86 -5.49
C SER A 21 -5.33 7.16 -6.97
N ARG A 22 -4.08 7.44 -7.34
CA ARG A 22 -3.68 7.69 -8.73
C ARG A 22 -3.76 6.43 -9.59
N VAL A 23 -3.22 5.31 -9.10
CA VAL A 23 -3.23 4.03 -9.82
C VAL A 23 -4.67 3.58 -10.07
N LEU A 24 -5.56 3.65 -9.07
CA LEU A 24 -6.95 3.29 -9.23
C LEU A 24 -7.65 4.16 -10.28
N VAL A 25 -7.52 5.49 -10.19
CA VAL A 25 -8.18 6.40 -11.15
C VAL A 25 -7.61 6.21 -12.56
N GLN A 26 -6.30 6.00 -12.69
CA GLN A 26 -5.65 5.69 -13.97
C GLN A 26 -6.23 4.42 -14.58
N SER A 27 -6.26 3.31 -13.84
CA SER A 27 -6.74 2.02 -14.33
C SER A 27 -8.23 2.05 -14.65
N LEU A 28 -9.03 2.77 -13.85
CA LEU A 28 -10.45 2.99 -14.16
C LEU A 28 -10.62 3.77 -15.47
N ALA A 29 -9.84 4.84 -15.68
CA ALA A 29 -9.94 5.68 -16.87
C ALA A 29 -9.53 4.92 -18.14
N GLU A 30 -8.46 4.14 -18.04
CA GLU A 30 -7.94 3.32 -19.15
C GLU A 30 -8.93 2.23 -19.57
N ASN A 31 -9.48 1.51 -18.60
CA ASN A 31 -10.38 0.38 -18.86
C ASN A 31 -11.84 0.82 -19.15
N ASN A 32 -12.21 2.08 -18.88
CA ASN A 32 -13.59 2.56 -19.04
C ASN A 32 -13.65 3.90 -19.78
N PRO A 33 -13.26 3.98 -21.06
CA PRO A 33 -13.13 5.25 -21.80
C PRO A 33 -14.45 6.01 -21.97
N ARG A 34 -15.61 5.33 -21.85
CA ARG A 34 -16.93 5.96 -21.92
C ARG A 34 -17.43 6.53 -20.59
N SER A 35 -16.72 6.29 -19.49
CA SER A 35 -17.02 6.82 -18.16
C SER A 35 -16.20 8.09 -17.90
N GLN A 36 -16.72 8.99 -17.06
CA GLN A 36 -16.02 10.21 -16.64
C GLN A 36 -15.61 10.09 -15.18
N PHE A 37 -14.41 10.52 -14.84
CA PHE A 37 -13.81 10.44 -13.52
C PHE A 37 -13.41 11.82 -13.03
N ILE A 38 -14.02 12.29 -11.95
CA ILE A 38 -13.84 13.65 -11.43
C ILE A 38 -13.16 13.60 -10.07
N LEU A 39 -11.95 14.15 -10.00
CA LEU A 39 -11.18 14.30 -8.76
C LEU A 39 -11.49 15.65 -8.11
N TYR A 40 -12.22 15.64 -7.00
CA TYR A 40 -12.49 16.83 -6.20
C TYR A 40 -11.35 17.08 -5.21
N THR A 41 -10.73 18.26 -5.27
CA THR A 41 -9.59 18.62 -4.41
C THR A 41 -9.72 20.07 -3.90
N PRO A 42 -9.30 20.34 -2.63
CA PRO A 42 -9.41 21.70 -2.09
C PRO A 42 -8.50 22.71 -2.78
N LYS A 43 -7.44 22.26 -3.44
CA LYS A 43 -6.49 23.11 -4.21
C LYS A 43 -5.74 22.29 -5.24
N LEU A 44 -5.25 22.95 -6.27
CA LEU A 44 -4.28 22.40 -7.21
C LEU A 44 -2.86 22.63 -6.68
N VAL A 45 -1.97 21.68 -6.98
CA VAL A 45 -0.53 21.80 -6.75
C VAL A 45 0.19 21.24 -7.97
N ASP A 46 1.39 21.73 -8.24
CA ASP A 46 2.29 21.09 -9.21
C ASP A 46 2.81 19.78 -8.62
N ASN A 47 2.19 18.69 -9.02
CA ASN A 47 2.58 17.34 -8.61
C ASN A 47 2.91 16.51 -9.86
N PRO A 48 4.19 16.23 -10.13
CA PRO A 48 4.59 15.45 -11.31
C PRO A 48 3.91 14.08 -11.40
N ASN A 49 3.53 13.49 -10.26
CA ASN A 49 2.85 12.19 -10.23
C ASN A 49 1.40 12.23 -10.75
N LEU A 50 0.81 13.44 -10.92
CA LEU A 50 -0.50 13.57 -11.56
C LEU A 50 -0.46 13.43 -13.09
N ARG A 51 0.69 13.59 -13.71
CA ARG A 51 0.82 13.55 -15.17
C ARG A 51 0.33 12.23 -15.76
N THR A 52 0.54 11.12 -15.07
CA THR A 52 0.08 9.79 -15.50
C THR A 52 -1.44 9.67 -15.51
N VAL A 53 -2.12 10.33 -14.59
CA VAL A 53 -3.58 10.33 -14.47
C VAL A 53 -4.22 11.34 -15.44
N MET A 54 -3.61 12.52 -15.57
CA MET A 54 -4.14 13.63 -16.38
C MET A 54 -3.96 13.44 -17.91
N ARG A 55 -3.24 12.40 -18.34
CA ARG A 55 -3.14 12.06 -19.76
C ARG A 55 -4.45 11.50 -20.36
N TYR A 56 -5.37 11.06 -19.51
CA TYR A 56 -6.67 10.51 -19.93
C TYR A 56 -7.70 11.63 -20.06
N SER A 57 -8.31 11.75 -21.25
CA SER A 57 -9.30 12.79 -21.56
C SER A 57 -10.60 12.69 -20.76
N ASN A 58 -10.86 11.52 -20.17
CA ASN A 58 -12.02 11.24 -19.33
C ASN A 58 -11.74 11.44 -17.83
N VAL A 59 -10.59 12.02 -17.45
CA VAL A 59 -10.26 12.38 -16.05
C VAL A 59 -10.23 13.90 -15.91
N HIS A 60 -10.92 14.41 -14.91
CA HIS A 60 -11.04 15.84 -14.65
C HIS A 60 -10.70 16.16 -13.18
N ILE A 61 -10.05 17.31 -12.94
CA ILE A 61 -9.86 17.83 -11.58
C ILE A 61 -10.78 19.02 -11.37
N LYS A 62 -11.45 19.04 -10.23
CA LYS A 62 -12.33 20.15 -9.81
C LYS A 62 -11.91 20.67 -8.45
N THR A 63 -11.87 21.99 -8.34
CA THR A 63 -11.64 22.74 -7.10
C THR A 63 -12.90 23.50 -6.71
N PRO A 64 -13.01 24.04 -5.48
CA PRO A 64 -14.17 24.83 -5.05
C PRO A 64 -14.51 25.94 -6.03
N ARG A 65 -15.80 26.09 -6.36
CA ARG A 65 -16.31 27.16 -7.22
C ARG A 65 -16.30 28.53 -6.56
N LYS A 66 -16.43 28.57 -5.24
CA LYS A 66 -16.43 29.79 -4.43
C LYS A 66 -15.17 29.83 -3.58
N ALA A 67 -14.72 31.01 -3.20
CA ALA A 67 -13.62 31.23 -2.27
C ALA A 67 -14.00 30.78 -0.83
N ILE A 68 -14.21 29.48 -0.66
CA ILE A 68 -14.48 28.84 0.63
C ILE A 68 -13.17 28.20 1.10
N ILE A 69 -12.93 28.18 2.42
CA ILE A 69 -11.81 27.43 2.99
C ILE A 69 -11.89 25.99 2.50
N GLY A 70 -10.90 25.56 1.71
CA GLY A 70 -10.96 24.29 0.97
C GLY A 70 -11.13 23.05 1.85
N SER A 71 -10.67 23.07 3.12
CA SER A 71 -10.92 22.02 4.10
C SER A 71 -12.39 21.94 4.52
N TYR A 72 -13.05 23.08 4.70
CA TYR A 72 -14.49 23.15 5.00
C TYR A 72 -15.32 22.64 3.82
N TRP A 73 -15.03 23.14 2.60
CA TRP A 73 -15.69 22.70 1.37
C TRP A 73 -15.62 21.17 1.19
N ARG A 74 -14.44 20.58 1.42
CA ARG A 74 -14.22 19.15 1.27
C ARG A 74 -14.94 18.32 2.33
N SER A 75 -14.88 18.77 3.60
CA SER A 75 -15.25 17.90 4.72
C SER A 75 -16.66 18.15 5.25
N VAL A 76 -17.18 19.37 5.11
CA VAL A 76 -18.42 19.78 5.78
C VAL A 76 -19.52 20.11 4.80
N HIS A 77 -19.26 21.00 3.83
CA HIS A 77 -20.30 21.47 2.90
C HIS A 77 -19.69 22.09 1.64
N GLY A 78 -20.24 21.69 0.48
CA GLY A 78 -19.90 22.28 -0.83
C GLY A 78 -19.42 21.24 -1.85
N MET A 79 -18.60 20.27 -1.47
CA MET A 79 -18.11 19.25 -2.41
C MET A 79 -19.25 18.41 -2.98
N MET A 80 -20.24 18.02 -2.17
CA MET A 80 -21.41 17.27 -2.65
C MET A 80 -22.33 18.11 -3.55
N SER A 81 -22.46 19.41 -3.27
CA SER A 81 -23.17 20.34 -4.16
C SER A 81 -22.51 20.44 -5.54
N ASP A 82 -21.18 20.52 -5.56
CA ASP A 82 -20.41 20.53 -6.82
C ASP A 82 -20.51 19.17 -7.56
N ALA A 83 -20.52 18.06 -6.81
CA ALA A 83 -20.72 16.72 -7.38
C ALA A 83 -22.11 16.58 -8.02
N HIS A 84 -23.15 17.06 -7.36
CA HIS A 84 -24.53 17.08 -7.89
C HIS A 84 -24.60 17.92 -9.17
N HIS A 85 -24.03 19.13 -9.17
CA HIS A 85 -23.96 19.96 -10.34
C HIS A 85 -23.24 19.33 -11.54
N ASN A 86 -22.20 18.53 -11.28
CA ASN A 86 -21.47 17.78 -12.30
C ASN A 86 -22.16 16.44 -12.67
N ARG A 87 -23.37 16.18 -12.18
CA ARG A 87 -24.17 14.97 -12.45
C ARG A 87 -23.42 13.68 -12.11
N VAL A 88 -22.71 13.68 -10.96
CA VAL A 88 -22.03 12.49 -10.46
C VAL A 88 -23.05 11.40 -10.13
N ASN A 89 -22.86 10.22 -10.69
CA ASN A 89 -23.74 9.08 -10.44
C ASN A 89 -23.38 8.35 -9.14
N ILE A 90 -22.08 8.29 -8.79
CA ILE A 90 -21.59 7.66 -7.58
C ILE A 90 -20.37 8.42 -7.05
N PHE A 91 -20.29 8.61 -5.73
CA PHE A 91 -19.19 9.30 -5.07
C PHE A 91 -18.30 8.31 -4.29
N HIS A 92 -16.97 8.38 -4.47
CA HIS A 92 -16.04 7.48 -3.83
C HIS A 92 -15.01 8.23 -2.95
N GLY A 93 -15.02 7.94 -1.66
CA GLY A 93 -14.00 8.35 -0.70
C GLY A 93 -12.80 7.39 -0.73
N LEU A 94 -11.69 7.83 -1.29
CA LEU A 94 -10.52 6.97 -1.58
C LEU A 94 -9.65 6.58 -0.36
N SER A 95 -9.91 7.16 0.83
CA SER A 95 -8.99 6.99 1.97
C SER A 95 -9.66 7.08 3.35
N GLY A 96 -10.73 6.31 3.56
CA GLY A 96 -11.42 6.22 4.84
C GLY A 96 -12.21 7.48 5.24
N GLU A 97 -12.44 8.40 4.30
CA GLU A 97 -13.15 9.65 4.55
C GLU A 97 -14.24 9.87 3.50
N LEU A 98 -15.39 10.38 3.95
CA LEU A 98 -16.45 10.94 3.13
C LEU A 98 -16.83 12.35 3.66
N PRO A 99 -17.37 13.25 2.82
CA PRO A 99 -17.93 14.49 3.30
C PRO A 99 -19.05 14.25 4.32
N LEU A 100 -19.15 15.09 5.34
CA LEU A 100 -20.16 14.92 6.40
C LEU A 100 -21.58 15.13 5.90
N ASP A 101 -21.76 15.90 4.81
CA ASP A 101 -23.03 16.16 4.15
C ASP A 101 -23.46 15.07 3.14
N ILE A 102 -22.67 13.99 2.99
CA ILE A 102 -22.96 12.87 2.08
C ILE A 102 -24.35 12.27 2.32
N ARG A 103 -24.82 12.19 3.56
CA ARG A 103 -26.16 11.68 3.92
C ARG A 103 -27.32 12.56 3.46
N ARG A 104 -27.04 13.83 3.15
CA ARG A 104 -28.03 14.78 2.64
C ARG A 104 -28.03 14.84 1.11
N SER A 105 -27.15 14.09 0.49
CA SER A 105 -27.01 13.98 -0.96
C SER A 105 -27.72 12.75 -1.45
N ASP A 106 -28.42 12.86 -2.60
CA ASP A 106 -29.03 11.73 -3.30
C ASP A 106 -27.98 10.91 -4.08
N ILE A 107 -26.71 11.33 -4.04
CA ILE A 107 -25.63 10.61 -4.73
C ILE A 107 -25.19 9.43 -3.87
N PRO A 108 -25.34 8.18 -4.36
CA PRO A 108 -24.84 7.00 -3.66
C PRO A 108 -23.31 7.06 -3.49
N SER A 109 -22.83 6.46 -2.41
CA SER A 109 -21.42 6.57 -2.06
C SER A 109 -20.77 5.27 -1.65
N VAL A 110 -19.50 5.17 -1.98
CA VAL A 110 -18.61 4.11 -1.49
C VAL A 110 -17.40 4.72 -0.78
N VAL A 111 -16.77 3.98 0.11
CA VAL A 111 -15.54 4.40 0.80
C VAL A 111 -14.53 3.27 0.83
N THR A 112 -13.30 3.55 0.38
CA THR A 112 -12.17 2.61 0.58
C THR A 112 -11.53 2.84 1.95
N VAL A 113 -11.42 1.76 2.73
CA VAL A 113 -10.70 1.70 4.00
C VAL A 113 -9.42 0.90 3.78
N HIS A 114 -8.27 1.53 4.05
CA HIS A 114 -6.96 0.89 3.86
C HIS A 114 -6.53 0.07 5.05
N ASP A 115 -6.76 0.58 6.25
CA ASP A 115 -6.48 -0.10 7.52
C ASP A 115 -7.21 0.60 8.67
N LEU A 116 -7.22 -0.05 9.81
CA LEU A 116 -7.62 0.51 11.10
C LEU A 116 -6.51 0.30 12.15
N ILE A 117 -5.25 0.39 11.72
CA ILE A 117 -4.06 0.19 12.57
C ILE A 117 -4.09 1.13 13.77
N PHE A 118 -4.57 2.34 13.61
CA PHE A 118 -4.71 3.32 14.70
C PHE A 118 -5.67 2.88 15.84
N LEU A 119 -6.56 1.91 15.58
CA LEU A 119 -7.40 1.27 16.61
C LEU A 119 -6.75 0.01 17.17
N ARG A 120 -6.16 -0.82 16.30
CA ARG A 120 -5.56 -2.10 16.69
C ARG A 120 -4.24 -1.93 17.45
N PHE A 121 -3.44 -0.93 17.07
CA PHE A 121 -2.15 -0.60 17.67
C PHE A 121 -2.07 0.89 18.02
N PRO A 122 -2.87 1.33 19.01
CA PRO A 122 -3.00 2.74 19.39
C PRO A 122 -1.67 3.37 19.84
N GLN A 123 -0.73 2.57 20.31
CA GLN A 123 0.60 3.01 20.76
C GLN A 123 1.46 3.62 19.65
N TYR A 124 1.17 3.34 18.38
CA TYR A 124 1.90 3.92 17.24
C TYR A 124 1.36 5.28 16.78
N TYR A 125 0.29 5.76 17.39
CA TYR A 125 -0.39 6.99 16.98
C TYR A 125 -0.56 7.98 18.14
N ASN A 126 -0.48 9.27 17.81
CA ASN A 126 -0.86 10.32 18.76
C ASN A 126 -2.36 10.18 19.11
N PHE A 127 -2.69 10.43 20.39
CA PHE A 127 -4.07 10.28 20.88
C PHE A 127 -5.09 11.15 20.13
N ILE A 128 -4.73 12.42 19.84
CA ILE A 128 -5.62 13.35 19.13
C ILE A 128 -5.84 12.88 17.69
N ASP A 129 -4.76 12.55 16.97
CA ASP A 129 -4.85 12.08 15.59
C ASP A 129 -5.68 10.80 15.50
N ARG A 130 -5.50 9.88 16.45
CA ARG A 130 -6.27 8.64 16.53
C ARG A 130 -7.77 8.92 16.68
N LYS A 131 -8.16 9.85 17.54
CA LYS A 131 -9.57 10.23 17.72
C LYS A 131 -10.17 10.86 16.46
N ILE A 132 -9.38 11.67 15.75
CA ILE A 132 -9.81 12.29 14.49
C ILE A 132 -9.97 11.22 13.40
N TYR A 133 -9.03 10.30 13.28
CA TYR A 133 -9.09 9.20 12.30
C TYR A 133 -10.27 8.28 12.59
N ASP A 134 -10.47 7.88 13.85
CA ASP A 134 -11.60 7.05 14.28
C ASP A 134 -12.94 7.70 13.94
N PHE A 135 -13.12 8.98 14.34
CA PHE A 135 -14.35 9.72 14.05
C PHE A 135 -14.65 9.75 12.54
N LYS A 136 -13.66 10.08 11.72
CA LYS A 136 -13.84 10.20 10.26
C LYS A 136 -14.11 8.85 9.61
N ALA A 137 -13.31 7.83 9.92
CA ALA A 137 -13.45 6.52 9.32
C ALA A 137 -14.78 5.84 9.74
N ARG A 138 -15.15 5.93 11.02
CA ARG A 138 -16.44 5.43 11.52
C ARG A 138 -17.60 6.11 10.83
N LYS A 139 -17.60 7.45 10.74
CA LYS A 139 -18.66 8.20 10.04
C LYS A 139 -18.73 7.84 8.55
N ALA A 140 -17.59 7.68 7.88
CA ALA A 140 -17.56 7.27 6.48
C ALA A 140 -18.14 5.86 6.30
N CYS A 141 -17.75 4.89 7.13
CA CYS A 141 -18.27 3.52 7.08
C CYS A 141 -19.78 3.44 7.33
N VAL A 142 -20.28 4.20 8.33
CA VAL A 142 -21.72 4.22 8.65
C VAL A 142 -22.52 4.86 7.50
N ASN A 143 -22.01 5.94 6.90
CA ASN A 143 -22.74 6.74 5.92
C ASN A 143 -22.65 6.23 4.48
N ALA A 144 -21.61 5.48 4.12
CA ALA A 144 -21.46 4.92 2.78
C ALA A 144 -22.53 3.87 2.47
N ASN A 145 -22.97 3.75 1.22
CA ASN A 145 -23.83 2.66 0.76
C ASN A 145 -23.05 1.33 0.77
N ARG A 146 -21.78 1.35 0.32
CA ARG A 146 -20.88 0.18 0.38
C ARG A 146 -19.51 0.61 0.88
N ILE A 147 -18.81 -0.31 1.53
CA ILE A 147 -17.44 -0.12 2.00
C ILE A 147 -16.54 -1.04 1.19
N ILE A 148 -15.38 -0.53 0.80
CA ILE A 148 -14.35 -1.29 0.11
C ILE A 148 -13.20 -1.47 1.07
N ALA A 149 -12.98 -2.69 1.52
CA ALA A 149 -11.79 -3.08 2.28
C ALA A 149 -10.70 -3.53 1.30
N ILE A 150 -9.45 -3.13 1.54
CA ILE A 150 -8.34 -3.52 0.66
C ILE A 150 -7.79 -4.92 0.93
N SER A 151 -8.32 -5.59 1.96
CA SER A 151 -8.00 -6.97 2.35
C SER A 151 -9.12 -7.57 3.20
N GLU A 152 -9.18 -8.89 3.30
CA GLU A 152 -10.06 -9.57 4.27
C GLU A 152 -9.68 -9.21 5.70
N CYS A 153 -8.41 -9.00 5.98
CA CYS A 153 -7.93 -8.52 7.27
C CYS A 153 -8.54 -7.15 7.62
N THR A 154 -8.53 -6.20 6.68
CA THR A 154 -9.18 -4.89 6.87
C THR A 154 -10.70 -5.02 7.02
N LYS A 155 -11.34 -5.94 6.27
CA LYS A 155 -12.79 -6.25 6.44
C LYS A 155 -13.08 -6.73 7.85
N ARG A 156 -12.31 -7.69 8.36
CA ARG A 156 -12.44 -8.17 9.75
C ARG A 156 -12.29 -7.05 10.78
N ASP A 157 -11.33 -6.13 10.57
CA ASP A 157 -11.15 -4.97 11.45
C ASP A 157 -12.34 -4.01 11.43
N ILE A 158 -12.92 -3.73 10.26
CA ILE A 158 -14.11 -2.87 10.14
C ILE A 158 -15.30 -3.48 10.88
N VAL A 159 -15.53 -4.78 10.71
CA VAL A 159 -16.58 -5.50 11.45
C VAL A 159 -16.32 -5.45 12.96
N HIS A 160 -15.08 -5.76 13.37
CA HIS A 160 -14.71 -5.83 14.79
C HIS A 160 -14.81 -4.47 15.51
N PHE A 161 -14.22 -3.42 14.95
CA PHE A 161 -14.13 -2.12 15.62
C PHE A 161 -15.37 -1.24 15.43
N TYR A 162 -16.08 -1.39 14.32
CA TYR A 162 -17.20 -0.52 13.98
C TYR A 162 -18.56 -1.20 14.04
N GLY A 163 -18.61 -2.53 14.16
CA GLY A 163 -19.87 -3.30 14.18
C GLY A 163 -20.64 -3.19 12.87
N ILE A 164 -19.95 -2.97 11.76
CA ILE A 164 -20.57 -2.87 10.44
C ILE A 164 -20.93 -4.27 9.95
N ASP A 165 -22.13 -4.39 9.35
CA ASP A 165 -22.56 -5.61 8.70
C ASP A 165 -21.53 -6.04 7.63
N PRO A 166 -20.99 -7.28 7.68
CA PRO A 166 -20.04 -7.79 6.69
C PRO A 166 -20.61 -7.79 5.27
N GLU A 167 -21.93 -7.87 5.08
CA GLU A 167 -22.59 -7.79 3.78
C GLU A 167 -22.48 -6.39 3.15
N LYS A 168 -22.23 -5.34 3.94
CA LYS A 168 -21.97 -3.98 3.49
C LYS A 168 -20.53 -3.77 2.99
N ILE A 169 -19.64 -4.77 3.16
CA ILE A 169 -18.21 -4.64 2.93
C ILE A 169 -17.77 -5.56 1.79
N ASP A 170 -17.36 -4.98 0.69
CA ASP A 170 -16.67 -5.66 -0.41
C ASP A 170 -15.16 -5.65 -0.18
N VAL A 171 -14.48 -6.71 -0.60
CA VAL A 171 -13.03 -6.73 -0.67
C VAL A 171 -12.59 -6.47 -2.10
N ALA A 172 -11.65 -5.51 -2.27
CA ALA A 172 -11.00 -5.22 -3.53
C ALA A 172 -9.49 -5.06 -3.28
N TYR A 173 -8.73 -6.06 -3.65
CA TYR A 173 -7.28 -6.06 -3.50
C TYR A 173 -6.62 -4.98 -4.36
N GLN A 174 -5.48 -4.49 -3.90
CA GLN A 174 -4.68 -3.54 -4.68
C GLN A 174 -3.87 -4.28 -5.75
N GLY A 175 -3.72 -3.65 -6.91
CA GLY A 175 -2.81 -4.12 -7.93
C GLY A 175 -1.36 -3.73 -7.65
N CYS A 176 -0.43 -4.60 -8.03
CA CYS A 176 0.99 -4.28 -8.07
C CYS A 176 1.29 -3.34 -9.25
N ASN A 177 2.23 -2.42 -9.08
CA ASN A 177 2.60 -1.49 -10.14
C ASN A 177 3.33 -2.23 -11.27
N GLN A 178 2.96 -1.91 -12.53
CA GLN A 178 3.50 -2.56 -13.73
C GLN A 178 5.03 -2.54 -13.81
N ILE A 179 5.70 -1.53 -13.24
CA ILE A 179 7.16 -1.46 -13.26
C ILE A 179 7.87 -2.65 -12.57
N PHE A 180 7.17 -3.36 -11.65
CA PHE A 180 7.70 -4.56 -10.99
C PHE A 180 7.56 -5.84 -11.82
N HIS A 181 6.81 -5.78 -12.93
CA HIS A 181 6.65 -6.87 -13.89
C HIS A 181 7.55 -6.70 -15.13
N GLU A 182 8.29 -5.59 -15.22
CA GLU A 182 9.18 -5.33 -16.33
C GLU A 182 10.48 -6.14 -16.20
N GLU A 183 11.00 -6.59 -17.34
CA GLU A 183 12.30 -7.27 -17.37
C GLU A 183 13.43 -6.30 -16.97
N VAL A 184 14.36 -6.79 -16.18
CA VAL A 184 15.51 -6.03 -15.70
C VAL A 184 16.74 -6.38 -16.52
N THR A 185 17.34 -5.38 -17.18
CA THR A 185 18.54 -5.55 -17.99
C THR A 185 19.83 -5.48 -17.17
N GLN A 186 20.91 -6.12 -17.65
CA GLN A 186 22.22 -6.08 -16.98
C GLN A 186 22.71 -4.64 -16.81
N ALA A 187 22.51 -3.76 -17.81
CA ALA A 187 22.88 -2.35 -17.72
C ALA A 187 22.13 -1.60 -16.60
N GLN A 188 20.88 -1.95 -16.33
CA GLN A 188 20.12 -1.40 -15.20
C GLN A 188 20.69 -1.91 -13.87
N ILE A 189 21.05 -3.20 -13.79
CA ILE A 189 21.69 -3.82 -12.62
C ILE A 189 22.98 -3.08 -12.28
N ASP A 190 23.89 -2.96 -13.23
CA ASP A 190 25.21 -2.33 -13.04
C ASP A 190 25.06 -0.87 -12.58
N LYS A 191 24.17 -0.14 -13.25
CA LYS A 191 23.87 1.26 -12.91
C LYS A 191 23.29 1.43 -11.51
N VAL A 192 22.33 0.59 -11.12
CA VAL A 192 21.67 0.69 -9.80
C VAL A 192 22.61 0.22 -8.70
N ARG A 193 23.35 -0.86 -8.92
CA ARG A 193 24.36 -1.38 -7.99
C ARG A 193 25.43 -0.33 -7.69
N SER A 194 26.04 0.24 -8.73
CA SER A 194 27.04 1.30 -8.59
C SER A 194 26.49 2.55 -7.91
N LYS A 195 25.27 2.95 -8.28
CA LYS A 195 24.65 4.15 -7.72
C LYS A 195 24.41 4.11 -6.23
N TYR A 196 24.05 2.94 -5.68
CA TYR A 196 23.69 2.76 -4.27
C TYR A 196 24.74 1.96 -3.51
N ASP A 197 25.87 1.63 -4.12
CA ASP A 197 26.94 0.78 -3.56
C ASP A 197 26.37 -0.53 -2.97
N LEU A 198 25.54 -1.23 -3.80
CA LEU A 198 24.85 -2.42 -3.35
C LEU A 198 25.78 -3.62 -3.34
N PRO A 199 25.76 -4.45 -2.30
CA PRO A 199 26.55 -5.68 -2.23
C PRO A 199 26.10 -6.69 -3.30
N HIS A 200 26.94 -7.67 -3.59
CA HIS A 200 26.61 -8.74 -4.53
C HIS A 200 25.65 -9.78 -3.89
N ASN A 201 25.88 -10.13 -2.62
CA ASN A 201 25.09 -11.10 -1.88
C ASN A 201 24.31 -10.39 -0.78
N PHE A 202 22.98 -10.24 -0.95
CA PHE A 202 22.15 -9.52 0.01
C PHE A 202 20.69 -9.98 0.05
N ILE A 203 20.08 -9.77 1.19
CA ILE A 203 18.64 -9.77 1.41
C ILE A 203 18.16 -8.33 1.56
N VAL A 204 16.88 -8.05 1.21
CA VAL A 204 16.35 -6.70 1.25
C VAL A 204 15.13 -6.57 2.16
N CYS A 205 15.03 -5.45 2.88
CA CYS A 205 13.86 -5.06 3.66
C CYS A 205 13.44 -3.64 3.24
N VAL A 206 12.27 -3.50 2.61
CA VAL A 206 11.77 -2.23 2.06
C VAL A 206 10.60 -1.70 2.86
N GLY A 207 10.70 -0.46 3.29
CA GLY A 207 9.63 0.26 4.02
C GLY A 207 10.18 1.29 4.98
N THR A 208 9.32 2.18 5.47
CA THR A 208 9.72 3.13 6.52
C THR A 208 10.30 2.38 7.71
N VAL A 209 11.47 2.80 8.19
CA VAL A 209 12.13 2.15 9.34
C VAL A 209 11.48 2.66 10.62
N GLU A 210 10.37 2.01 10.99
CA GLU A 210 9.53 2.31 12.15
C GLU A 210 9.21 1.03 12.94
N GLU A 211 8.76 1.18 14.18
CA GLU A 211 8.58 0.05 15.11
C GLU A 211 7.59 -1.00 14.58
N ARG A 212 6.49 -0.58 13.98
CA ARG A 212 5.49 -1.45 13.39
C ARG A 212 6.04 -2.31 12.25
N LYS A 213 6.93 -1.75 11.41
CA LYS A 213 7.59 -2.46 10.30
C LYS A 213 8.65 -3.46 10.77
N ASN A 214 9.11 -3.34 12.01
CA ASN A 214 9.88 -4.35 12.73
C ASN A 214 11.18 -4.81 12.05
N ALA A 215 11.84 -3.92 11.30
CA ALA A 215 13.09 -4.24 10.60
C ALA A 215 14.21 -4.77 11.54
N LEU A 216 14.13 -4.48 12.84
CA LEU A 216 15.07 -5.00 13.83
C LEU A 216 15.04 -6.53 13.93
N LEU A 217 13.89 -7.19 13.67
CA LEU A 217 13.81 -8.65 13.63
C LEU A 217 14.73 -9.23 12.55
N ALA A 218 14.72 -8.65 11.35
CA ALA A 218 15.61 -9.07 10.26
C ALA A 218 17.09 -8.83 10.62
N VAL A 219 17.41 -7.73 11.31
CA VAL A 219 18.78 -7.43 11.76
C VAL A 219 19.24 -8.41 12.84
N LYS A 220 18.35 -8.80 13.76
CA LYS A 220 18.66 -9.82 14.78
C LYS A 220 18.92 -11.17 14.13
N ALA A 221 18.04 -11.62 13.26
CA ALA A 221 18.21 -12.88 12.55
C ALA A 221 19.49 -12.93 11.71
N LEU A 222 19.91 -11.79 11.11
CA LEU A 222 21.15 -11.69 10.34
C LEU A 222 22.40 -12.10 11.17
N ALA A 223 22.40 -11.90 12.48
CA ALA A 223 23.51 -12.29 13.34
C ALA A 223 23.68 -13.82 13.37
N ASP A 224 22.56 -14.55 13.31
CA ASP A 224 22.50 -15.98 13.59
C ASP A 224 22.41 -16.87 12.32
N ILE A 225 22.16 -16.29 11.13
CA ILE A 225 22.11 -17.09 9.89
C ILE A 225 23.45 -17.72 9.55
N ASP A 226 23.41 -18.84 8.82
CA ASP A 226 24.60 -19.65 8.49
C ASP A 226 25.52 -18.92 7.50
N ASP A 227 24.99 -18.30 6.44
CA ASP A 227 25.74 -17.51 5.46
C ASP A 227 26.18 -16.17 6.07
N LYS A 228 27.43 -16.12 6.56
CA LYS A 228 28.00 -14.91 7.18
C LYS A 228 28.37 -13.82 6.17
N GLU A 229 28.42 -14.13 4.88
CA GLU A 229 28.76 -13.18 3.81
C GLU A 229 27.53 -12.40 3.31
N VAL A 230 26.33 -12.92 3.53
CA VAL A 230 25.10 -12.20 3.11
C VAL A 230 24.92 -10.93 3.92
N LYS A 231 24.55 -9.85 3.23
CA LYS A 231 24.26 -8.55 3.85
C LYS A 231 22.78 -8.25 3.85
N LEU A 232 22.33 -7.40 4.77
CA LEU A 232 20.96 -6.89 4.80
C LEU A 232 20.94 -5.44 4.29
N VAL A 233 20.14 -5.19 3.26
CA VAL A 233 19.91 -3.85 2.73
C VAL A 233 18.55 -3.34 3.23
N LEU A 234 18.56 -2.36 4.13
CA LEU A 234 17.38 -1.68 4.65
C LEU A 234 17.08 -0.45 3.79
N ILE A 235 15.90 -0.40 3.18
CA ILE A 235 15.49 0.70 2.29
C ILE A 235 14.26 1.40 2.86
N GLY A 236 14.38 2.69 3.18
CA GLY A 236 13.25 3.49 3.60
C GLY A 236 13.61 4.70 4.45
N HIS A 237 12.61 5.55 4.69
CA HIS A 237 12.78 6.70 5.57
C HIS A 237 13.07 6.23 7.00
N HIS A 238 14.06 6.84 7.65
CA HIS A 238 14.45 6.51 9.02
C HIS A 238 13.66 7.36 10.02
N THR A 239 13.06 6.70 11.01
CA THR A 239 12.45 7.34 12.18
C THR A 239 13.37 7.19 13.40
N LYS A 240 12.95 7.68 14.58
CA LYS A 240 13.68 7.47 15.85
C LYS A 240 13.92 5.98 16.17
N TYR A 241 13.07 5.08 15.64
CA TYR A 241 13.26 3.64 15.79
C TYR A 241 14.57 3.14 15.18
N PHE A 242 15.11 3.82 14.17
CA PHE A 242 16.39 3.50 13.55
C PHE A 242 17.57 3.55 14.54
N ASP A 243 17.45 4.34 15.63
CA ASP A 243 18.48 4.38 16.66
C ASP A 243 18.61 3.05 17.42
N LYS A 244 17.47 2.34 17.62
CA LYS A 244 17.48 0.97 18.19
C LYS A 244 18.24 -0.01 17.27
N ILE A 245 18.05 0.11 15.96
CA ILE A 245 18.74 -0.72 14.96
C ILE A 245 20.25 -0.43 14.98
N LYS A 246 20.65 0.85 14.95
CA LYS A 246 22.08 1.24 15.02
C LYS A 246 22.75 0.71 16.29
N ALA A 247 22.08 0.84 17.43
CA ALA A 247 22.61 0.34 18.71
C ALA A 247 22.83 -1.18 18.65
N PHE A 248 21.86 -1.94 18.14
CA PHE A 248 21.99 -3.40 18.01
C PHE A 248 23.12 -3.79 17.02
N VAL A 249 23.17 -3.16 15.85
CA VAL A 249 24.21 -3.36 14.84
C VAL A 249 25.61 -3.11 15.42
N HIS A 250 25.75 -2.04 16.21
CA HIS A 250 27.03 -1.72 16.87
C HIS A 250 27.41 -2.75 17.91
N ALA A 251 26.48 -3.07 18.82
CA ALA A 251 26.73 -4.01 19.93
C ALA A 251 27.09 -5.43 19.47
N ASN A 252 26.61 -5.83 18.28
CA ASN A 252 26.83 -7.17 17.73
C ASN A 252 27.84 -7.20 16.56
N GLY A 253 28.60 -6.13 16.33
CA GLY A 253 29.64 -6.10 15.31
C GLY A 253 29.15 -6.20 13.84
N LEU A 254 27.86 -5.92 13.57
CA LEU A 254 27.21 -6.13 12.27
C LEU A 254 27.35 -4.96 11.29
N ARG A 255 28.16 -3.94 11.59
CA ARG A 255 28.28 -2.74 10.75
C ARG A 255 28.63 -3.04 9.29
N HIS A 256 29.46 -4.06 9.05
CA HIS A 256 29.87 -4.47 7.72
C HIS A 256 28.81 -5.30 6.97
N ARG A 257 27.76 -5.76 7.67
CA ARG A 257 26.69 -6.59 7.11
C ARG A 257 25.35 -5.87 6.92
N VAL A 258 25.19 -4.64 7.41
CA VAL A 258 23.91 -3.88 7.31
C VAL A 258 24.14 -2.59 6.52
N VAL A 259 23.48 -2.49 5.36
CA VAL A 259 23.48 -1.33 4.49
C VAL A 259 22.14 -0.59 4.63
N CYS A 260 22.16 0.71 4.89
CA CYS A 260 20.94 1.50 5.12
C CYS A 260 20.81 2.59 4.06
N LEU A 261 19.70 2.57 3.30
CA LEU A 261 19.44 3.49 2.19
C LEU A 261 18.14 4.26 2.44
N SER A 262 18.21 5.56 2.68
CA SER A 262 17.04 6.40 2.96
C SER A 262 16.40 7.07 1.72
N ARG A 263 17.11 7.10 0.58
CA ARG A 263 16.72 7.85 -0.63
C ARG A 263 16.85 7.02 -1.90
N VAL A 264 16.18 5.87 -1.95
CA VAL A 264 16.08 5.07 -3.17
C VAL A 264 14.92 5.59 -4.02
N ARG A 265 15.16 5.79 -5.32
CA ARG A 265 14.09 6.16 -6.26
C ARG A 265 13.18 4.97 -6.48
N TYR A 266 11.86 5.17 -6.44
CA TYR A 266 10.86 4.12 -6.62
C TYR A 266 11.11 3.25 -7.87
N LYS A 267 11.42 3.85 -9.00
CA LYS A 267 11.76 3.15 -10.25
C LYS A 267 13.03 2.26 -10.20
N HIS A 268 13.82 2.33 -9.14
CA HIS A 268 14.98 1.47 -8.94
C HIS A 268 14.70 0.29 -8.01
N LEU A 269 13.54 0.28 -7.34
CA LEU A 269 13.15 -0.83 -6.44
C LEU A 269 13.02 -2.16 -7.20
N PRO A 270 12.40 -2.23 -8.41
CA PRO A 270 12.35 -3.49 -9.16
C PRO A 270 13.73 -4.11 -9.39
N VAL A 271 14.72 -3.28 -9.77
CA VAL A 271 16.09 -3.74 -10.00
C VAL A 271 16.75 -4.24 -8.70
N ILE A 272 16.47 -3.58 -7.58
CA ILE A 272 17.02 -3.99 -6.28
C ILE A 272 16.38 -5.30 -5.80
N TYR A 273 15.07 -5.43 -5.93
CA TYR A 273 14.40 -6.70 -5.62
C TYR A 273 14.97 -7.83 -6.49
N HIS A 274 15.06 -7.62 -7.80
CA HIS A 274 15.62 -8.62 -8.73
C HIS A 274 17.03 -9.08 -8.37
N MET A 275 17.87 -8.19 -7.80
CA MET A 275 19.23 -8.52 -7.34
C MET A 275 19.27 -9.21 -5.98
N ALA A 276 18.23 -9.11 -5.17
CA ALA A 276 18.21 -9.63 -3.81
C ALA A 276 17.95 -11.14 -3.81
N ARG A 277 18.64 -11.89 -2.93
CA ARG A 277 18.39 -13.31 -2.75
C ARG A 277 17.07 -13.62 -2.05
N ALA A 278 16.61 -12.71 -1.21
CA ALA A 278 15.30 -12.76 -0.57
C ALA A 278 14.87 -11.38 -0.13
N SER A 279 13.56 -11.20 0.01
CA SER A 279 12.94 -10.03 0.63
C SER A 279 12.38 -10.42 2.00
N VAL A 280 12.59 -9.57 3.00
CA VAL A 280 12.10 -9.78 4.36
C VAL A 280 11.11 -8.67 4.70
N TYR A 281 9.88 -9.03 5.06
CA TYR A 281 8.84 -8.08 5.43
C TYR A 281 8.22 -8.43 6.80
N PRO A 282 8.94 -8.16 7.92
CA PRO A 282 8.59 -8.61 9.26
C PRO A 282 7.55 -7.71 9.95
N SER A 283 6.75 -6.97 9.18
CA SER A 283 5.80 -6.00 9.70
C SER A 283 4.76 -6.66 10.61
N ARG A 284 4.55 -6.09 11.78
CA ARG A 284 3.58 -6.59 12.77
C ARG A 284 2.14 -6.52 12.29
N TYR A 285 1.84 -5.51 11.50
CA TYR A 285 0.50 -5.34 10.94
C TYR A 285 0.51 -4.38 9.74
N GLU A 286 -0.27 -4.73 8.72
CA GLU A 286 -0.44 -3.95 7.50
C GLU A 286 -1.90 -3.96 7.03
N GLY A 287 -2.24 -3.00 6.17
CA GLY A 287 -3.54 -2.98 5.49
C GLY A 287 -3.61 -3.96 4.32
N PHE A 288 -2.46 -4.16 3.59
CA PHE A 288 -2.39 -5.13 2.49
C PHE A 288 -1.03 -5.81 2.39
N GLY A 289 0.01 -5.18 1.89
CA GLY A 289 1.33 -5.81 1.74
C GLY A 289 1.90 -5.68 0.32
N LEU A 290 1.77 -4.50 -0.30
CA LEU A 290 2.35 -4.24 -1.62
C LEU A 290 3.83 -4.64 -1.73
N PRO A 291 4.72 -4.41 -0.75
CA PRO A 291 6.12 -4.84 -0.86
C PRO A 291 6.31 -6.35 -1.00
N VAL A 292 5.36 -7.16 -0.51
CA VAL A 292 5.37 -8.62 -0.72
C VAL A 292 5.10 -8.92 -2.20
N LEU A 293 4.08 -8.29 -2.78
CA LEU A 293 3.74 -8.45 -4.20
C LEU A 293 4.82 -7.86 -5.11
N GLU A 294 5.38 -6.70 -4.76
CA GLU A 294 6.48 -6.07 -5.50
C GLU A 294 7.69 -7.00 -5.57
N SER A 295 8.03 -7.65 -4.45
CA SER A 295 9.11 -8.62 -4.37
C SER A 295 8.81 -9.86 -5.23
N GLN A 296 7.65 -10.46 -5.07
CA GLN A 296 7.23 -11.64 -5.85
C GLN A 296 7.18 -11.34 -7.35
N SER A 297 6.69 -10.16 -7.76
CA SER A 297 6.67 -9.75 -9.16
C SER A 297 8.05 -9.64 -9.79
N CYS A 298 9.08 -9.35 -8.97
CA CYS A 298 10.48 -9.30 -9.41
C CYS A 298 11.19 -10.68 -9.33
N GLY A 299 10.47 -11.76 -9.03
CA GLY A 299 11.06 -13.09 -8.87
C GLY A 299 11.92 -13.24 -7.60
N THR A 300 11.63 -12.48 -6.57
CA THR A 300 12.39 -12.52 -5.30
C THR A 300 11.58 -13.26 -4.24
N PRO A 301 12.09 -14.33 -3.63
CA PRO A 301 11.46 -15.04 -2.52
C PRO A 301 11.15 -14.13 -1.34
N VAL A 302 10.03 -14.35 -0.69
CA VAL A 302 9.53 -13.49 0.41
C VAL A 302 9.46 -14.27 1.72
N ILE A 303 10.00 -13.67 2.79
CA ILE A 303 9.75 -14.06 4.17
C ILE A 303 8.97 -12.91 4.83
N ALA A 304 7.76 -13.17 5.30
CA ALA A 304 6.89 -12.16 5.88
C ALA A 304 6.41 -12.54 7.28
N ALA A 305 5.94 -11.57 8.05
CA ALA A 305 5.31 -11.88 9.34
C ALA A 305 3.90 -12.45 9.13
N LYS A 306 3.48 -13.40 9.99
CA LYS A 306 2.11 -13.91 10.05
C LYS A 306 1.19 -13.00 10.87
N GLY A 307 -0.12 -13.24 10.78
CA GLY A 307 -1.14 -12.64 11.64
C GLY A 307 -1.72 -11.31 11.14
N SER A 308 -1.48 -10.97 9.86
CA SER A 308 -2.07 -9.80 9.22
C SER A 308 -2.50 -10.10 7.77
N CYS A 309 -2.68 -9.09 6.95
CA CYS A 309 -2.99 -9.25 5.52
C CYS A 309 -1.81 -9.75 4.66
N LEU A 310 -0.61 -9.90 5.23
CA LEU A 310 0.56 -10.34 4.46
C LEU A 310 0.40 -11.76 3.93
N GLU A 311 -0.38 -12.61 4.64
CA GLU A 311 -0.73 -13.95 4.20
C GLU A 311 -1.68 -13.95 3.00
N GLU A 312 -2.55 -12.92 2.90
CA GLU A 312 -3.41 -12.70 1.75
C GLU A 312 -2.60 -12.24 0.52
N ALA A 313 -1.65 -11.32 0.74
CA ALA A 313 -0.80 -10.79 -0.34
C ALA A 313 0.20 -11.83 -0.86
N GLY A 314 0.91 -12.53 0.03
CA GLY A 314 1.98 -13.44 -0.33
C GLY A 314 1.50 -14.86 -0.69
N GLY A 315 0.27 -15.24 -0.27
CA GLY A 315 -0.30 -16.55 -0.54
C GLY A 315 0.59 -17.70 -0.05
N LYS A 316 0.61 -18.81 -0.77
CA LYS A 316 1.45 -19.97 -0.48
C LYS A 316 2.92 -19.81 -0.92
N ALA A 317 3.22 -18.73 -1.61
CA ALA A 317 4.52 -18.45 -2.21
C ALA A 317 5.50 -17.77 -1.26
N ALA A 318 5.09 -17.44 -0.03
CA ALA A 318 5.94 -16.83 0.99
C ALA A 318 6.12 -17.77 2.20
N ILE A 319 7.19 -17.56 2.94
CA ILE A 319 7.37 -18.18 4.27
C ILE A 319 6.88 -17.17 5.32
N TYR A 320 6.06 -17.64 6.26
CA TYR A 320 5.50 -16.80 7.31
C TYR A 320 6.09 -17.15 8.68
N VAL A 321 6.53 -16.10 9.38
CA VAL A 321 7.17 -16.21 10.68
C VAL A 321 6.44 -15.39 11.75
N ASP A 322 6.60 -15.76 12.98
CA ASP A 322 6.13 -14.93 14.10
C ASP A 322 6.92 -13.61 14.15
N PRO A 323 6.27 -12.44 14.19
CA PRO A 323 6.95 -11.15 14.23
C PRO A 323 7.81 -10.92 15.49
N ASP A 324 7.71 -11.80 16.49
CA ASP A 324 8.51 -11.75 17.71
C ASP A 324 9.57 -12.87 17.81
N SER A 325 9.61 -13.82 16.85
CA SER A 325 10.57 -14.91 16.87
C SER A 325 11.77 -14.70 15.95
N VAL A 326 12.92 -14.45 16.53
CA VAL A 326 14.22 -14.39 15.82
C VAL A 326 14.57 -15.75 15.24
N GLU A 327 14.30 -16.83 15.97
CA GLU A 327 14.59 -18.22 15.60
C GLU A 327 13.84 -18.61 14.32
N GLN A 328 12.53 -18.28 14.21
CA GLN A 328 11.75 -18.57 13.01
C GLN A 328 12.27 -17.76 11.81
N MET A 329 12.62 -16.48 12.01
CA MET A 329 13.18 -15.64 10.96
C MET A 329 14.53 -16.16 10.48
N THR A 330 15.41 -16.57 11.40
CA THR A 330 16.72 -17.19 11.10
C THR A 330 16.56 -18.48 10.33
N ALA A 331 15.69 -19.38 10.78
CA ALA A 331 15.41 -20.66 10.10
C ALA A 331 14.85 -20.44 8.68
N ALA A 332 13.91 -19.50 8.52
CA ALA A 332 13.37 -19.15 7.21
C ALA A 332 14.44 -18.58 6.26
N LEU A 333 15.31 -17.71 6.76
CA LEU A 333 16.45 -17.19 5.99
C LEU A 333 17.41 -18.29 5.60
N ASN A 334 17.81 -19.17 6.51
CA ASN A 334 18.70 -20.30 6.20
C ASN A 334 18.10 -21.22 5.14
N THR A 335 16.79 -21.49 5.23
CA THR A 335 16.07 -22.28 4.20
C THR A 335 16.15 -21.61 2.83
N VAL A 336 15.77 -20.33 2.72
CA VAL A 336 15.73 -19.64 1.42
C VAL A 336 17.13 -19.44 0.83
N LEU A 337 18.14 -19.22 1.66
CA LEU A 337 19.51 -18.95 1.22
C LEU A 337 20.32 -20.23 0.94
N GLY A 338 20.03 -21.34 1.63
CA GLY A 338 20.78 -22.58 1.58
C GLY A 338 20.16 -23.66 0.69
N ASP A 339 18.85 -23.63 0.44
CA ASP A 339 18.13 -24.63 -0.38
C ASP A 339 17.75 -24.03 -1.75
N SER A 340 18.53 -24.35 -2.78
CA SER A 340 18.31 -23.86 -4.15
C SER A 340 16.98 -24.34 -4.73
N ALA A 341 16.55 -25.56 -4.47
CA ALA A 341 15.30 -26.09 -4.99
C ALA A 341 14.10 -25.36 -4.36
N ARG A 342 14.17 -25.11 -3.05
CA ARG A 342 13.16 -24.33 -2.35
C ARG A 342 13.12 -22.88 -2.84
N HIS A 343 14.27 -22.27 -3.06
CA HIS A 343 14.39 -20.91 -3.62
C HIS A 343 13.70 -20.82 -4.99
N GLU A 344 14.05 -21.71 -5.93
CA GLU A 344 13.47 -21.73 -7.27
C GLU A 344 11.96 -21.94 -7.23
N GLN A 345 11.48 -22.85 -6.37
CA GLN A 345 10.03 -23.07 -6.20
C GLN A 345 9.34 -21.79 -5.68
N MET A 346 9.93 -21.09 -4.70
CA MET A 346 9.35 -19.84 -4.19
C MET A 346 9.35 -18.73 -5.24
N VAL A 347 10.36 -18.65 -6.11
CA VAL A 347 10.36 -17.72 -7.25
C VAL A 347 9.19 -18.00 -8.18
N LYS A 348 9.01 -19.25 -8.61
CA LYS A 348 7.94 -19.66 -9.50
C LYS A 348 6.56 -19.36 -8.90
N ASP A 349 6.32 -19.85 -7.69
CA ASP A 349 5.04 -19.66 -6.99
C ASP A 349 4.76 -18.18 -6.73
N GLY A 350 5.81 -17.38 -6.47
CA GLY A 350 5.72 -15.94 -6.25
C GLY A 350 5.25 -15.19 -7.49
N LEU A 351 5.84 -15.48 -8.64
CA LEU A 351 5.43 -14.90 -9.93
C LEU A 351 3.98 -15.25 -10.27
N GLU A 352 3.58 -16.51 -10.08
CA GLU A 352 2.21 -16.97 -10.30
C GLU A 352 1.22 -16.30 -9.33
N ASN A 353 1.61 -16.09 -8.08
CA ASN A 353 0.78 -15.40 -7.09
C ASN A 353 0.62 -13.92 -7.44
N ALA A 354 1.72 -13.22 -7.71
CA ALA A 354 1.71 -11.78 -7.98
C ALA A 354 0.91 -11.42 -9.24
N ALA A 355 0.87 -12.29 -10.25
CA ALA A 355 0.10 -12.10 -11.48
C ALA A 355 -1.42 -11.95 -11.24
N LYS A 356 -1.94 -12.44 -10.11
CA LYS A 356 -3.36 -12.31 -9.72
C LYS A 356 -3.71 -10.89 -9.27
N PHE A 357 -2.72 -10.11 -8.83
CA PHE A 357 -2.88 -8.78 -8.24
C PHE A 357 -2.47 -7.70 -9.25
N ASN A 358 -3.21 -7.57 -10.33
CA ASN A 358 -2.95 -6.57 -11.34
C ASN A 358 -3.96 -5.40 -11.27
N ASN A 359 -3.60 -4.27 -11.86
CA ASN A 359 -4.38 -3.05 -11.82
C ASN A 359 -5.71 -3.15 -12.57
N ASP A 360 -5.77 -3.98 -13.62
CA ASP A 360 -6.98 -4.17 -14.41
C ASP A 360 -8.04 -4.95 -13.63
N ALA A 361 -7.64 -6.02 -12.94
CA ALA A 361 -8.52 -6.76 -12.03
C ALA A 361 -9.06 -5.87 -10.90
N MET A 362 -8.22 -5.01 -10.32
CA MET A 362 -8.65 -4.01 -9.33
C MET A 362 -9.68 -3.05 -9.93
N ALA A 363 -9.45 -2.51 -11.13
CA ALA A 363 -10.37 -1.59 -11.80
C ALA A 363 -11.69 -2.28 -12.17
N GLN A 364 -11.65 -3.51 -12.65
CA GLN A 364 -12.84 -4.30 -12.97
C GLN A 364 -13.69 -4.56 -11.73
N ARG A 365 -13.06 -5.01 -10.64
CA ARG A 365 -13.75 -5.22 -9.35
C ARG A 365 -14.38 -3.95 -8.83
N MET A 366 -13.68 -2.82 -8.93
CA MET A 366 -14.21 -1.52 -8.52
C MET A 366 -15.43 -1.10 -9.33
N MET A 367 -15.39 -1.28 -10.66
CA MET A 367 -16.53 -0.97 -11.53
C MET A 367 -17.73 -1.88 -11.29
N GLU A 368 -17.50 -3.15 -10.95
CA GLU A 368 -18.55 -4.09 -10.53
C GLU A 368 -19.24 -3.57 -9.25
N ILE A 369 -18.48 -3.20 -8.24
CA ILE A 369 -19.02 -2.63 -6.99
C ILE A 369 -19.86 -1.39 -7.27
N TYR A 370 -19.37 -0.46 -8.12
CA TYR A 370 -20.14 0.73 -8.49
C TYR A 370 -21.47 0.39 -9.17
N ARG A 371 -21.48 -0.56 -10.11
CA ARG A 371 -22.70 -1.00 -10.78
C ARG A 371 -23.70 -1.62 -9.79
N ASN A 372 -23.21 -2.48 -8.90
CA ASN A 372 -24.05 -3.11 -7.87
C ASN A 372 -24.70 -2.09 -6.95
N VAL A 373 -23.96 -1.06 -6.54
CA VAL A 373 -24.51 0.05 -5.74
C VAL A 373 -25.59 0.79 -6.51
N LEU A 374 -25.37 1.12 -7.79
CA LEU A 374 -26.33 1.84 -8.61
C LEU A 374 -27.59 1.02 -8.92
N ASN A 375 -27.48 -0.30 -9.01
CA ASN A 375 -28.62 -1.18 -9.28
C ASN A 375 -29.43 -1.53 -8.02
N SER A 376 -28.93 -1.24 -6.83
CA SER A 376 -29.59 -1.52 -5.54
C SER A 376 -30.39 -0.33 -5.00
N ILE A 377 -30.38 0.79 -5.69
CA ILE A 377 -31.10 2.03 -5.38
C ILE A 377 -32.22 2.24 -6.39
#